data_30f41596e1c2a13f2f7350a150a990ba
#
_entry.id   30f41596e1c2a13f2f7350a150a990ba
#
_cell.length_a   1.000
_cell.length_b   1.000
_cell.length_c   1.000
_cell.angle_alpha   90.00
_cell.angle_beta   90.00
_cell.angle_gamma   90.00
#
_symmetry.space_group_name_H-M   'P 1'
#
loop_
_entity.id
_entity.type
_entity.pdbx_description
1 polymer ?
#
loop_
_entity_poly.entity_id
_entity_poly.type
_entity_poly.pdbx_seq_one_letter_code
_entity_poly.pdbx_strand_id
1 'polypeptide(L)'
;NLFEVWSALKGDVARAVLYMDVRYEGGMHGITNRPEPDLIVVDDPELIQTTPAGVFAPVGYMGLKSVLLQWHAADPPDANEQLRNDVVFSYQGNRNPFIDHPEWAECLYACTCSSPPPAEIFGNGFED
;
A
#
# COMPACT_ATOMS: atom_id res chain seq x y z
N ASN A 1 -4.67 12.04 -15.90
CA ASN A 1 -3.40 12.60 -15.50
C ASN A 1 -2.54 11.57 -14.79
N LEU A 2 -1.55 11.06 -15.52
CA LEU A 2 -0.55 10.14 -14.98
C LEU A 2 0.78 10.89 -14.89
N PHE A 3 1.52 10.65 -13.82
CA PHE A 3 2.89 11.17 -13.74
C PHE A 3 3.85 10.03 -13.47
N GLU A 4 5.07 10.19 -13.91
CA GLU A 4 6.12 9.20 -13.71
C GLU A 4 7.07 9.67 -12.62
N VAL A 5 7.29 8.81 -11.64
CA VAL A 5 8.20 9.05 -10.53
C VAL A 5 9.64 8.86 -11.01
N TRP A 6 10.58 9.62 -10.41
CA TRP A 6 12.00 9.42 -10.66
C TRP A 6 12.41 7.96 -10.40
N SER A 7 13.21 7.41 -11.32
CA SER A 7 13.53 5.97 -11.35
C SER A 7 14.06 5.43 -10.03
N ALA A 8 14.85 6.22 -9.31
CA ALA A 8 15.44 5.81 -8.04
C ALA A 8 14.43 5.66 -6.89
N LEU A 9 13.21 6.17 -7.08
CA LEU A 9 12.16 6.14 -6.05
C LEU A 9 10.92 5.37 -6.48
N LYS A 10 10.93 4.76 -7.64
CA LYS A 10 9.74 4.05 -8.16
C LYS A 10 9.28 2.94 -7.22
N GLY A 11 10.20 2.12 -6.75
CA GLY A 11 9.89 1.05 -5.81
C GLY A 11 9.38 1.58 -4.47
N ASP A 12 10.02 2.63 -3.95
CA ASP A 12 9.63 3.26 -2.69
C ASP A 12 8.18 3.75 -2.75
N VAL A 13 7.83 4.46 -3.84
CA VAL A 13 6.48 4.98 -4.04
C VAL A 13 5.48 3.83 -4.23
N ALA A 14 5.84 2.82 -5.02
CA ALA A 14 4.98 1.66 -5.24
C ALA A 14 4.64 0.98 -3.90
N ARG A 15 5.63 0.70 -3.08
CA ARG A 15 5.42 0.06 -1.78
C ARG A 15 4.59 0.92 -0.83
N ALA A 16 4.75 2.23 -0.89
CA ALA A 16 3.93 3.15 -0.09
C ALA A 16 2.46 3.10 -0.51
N VAL A 17 2.18 3.09 -1.82
CA VAL A 17 0.80 3.00 -2.33
C VAL A 17 0.17 1.65 -2.01
N LEU A 18 0.92 0.56 -2.20
CA LEU A 18 0.43 -0.78 -1.86
C LEU A 18 0.14 -0.91 -0.36
N TYR A 19 0.96 -0.28 0.49
CA TYR A 19 0.72 -0.23 1.92
C TYR A 19 -0.59 0.48 2.25
N MET A 20 -0.91 1.57 1.57
CA MET A 20 -2.15 2.30 1.78
C MET A 20 -3.38 1.43 1.48
N ASP A 21 -3.31 0.58 0.47
CA ASP A 21 -4.39 -0.37 0.17
C ASP A 21 -4.64 -1.31 1.35
N VAL A 22 -3.60 -1.94 1.89
CA VAL A 22 -3.77 -2.89 3.01
C VAL A 22 -4.06 -2.20 4.34
N ARG A 23 -3.60 -0.96 4.53
CA ARG A 23 -3.83 -0.20 5.78
C ARG A 23 -5.26 0.33 5.86
N TYR A 24 -5.82 0.77 4.74
CA TYR A 24 -7.13 1.41 4.69
C TYR A 24 -8.11 0.53 3.93
N GLU A 25 -8.73 -0.41 4.64
CA GLU A 25 -9.70 -1.37 4.10
C GLU A 25 -11.15 -1.02 4.50
N GLY A 26 -11.40 0.24 4.83
CA GLY A 26 -12.70 0.66 5.33
C GLY A 26 -12.89 0.33 6.80
N GLY A 27 -14.12 0.40 7.26
CA GLY A 27 -14.45 0.12 8.65
C GLY A 27 -14.29 1.32 9.56
N MET A 28 -14.03 1.06 10.84
CA MET A 28 -13.93 2.08 11.87
C MET A 28 -12.55 2.09 12.49
N HIS A 29 -12.01 3.28 12.66
CA HIS A 29 -10.71 3.45 13.32
C HIS A 29 -10.81 3.02 14.79
N GLY A 30 -9.90 2.14 15.22
CA GLY A 30 -9.97 1.47 16.53
C GLY A 30 -9.93 2.39 17.73
N ILE A 31 -9.30 3.56 17.62
CA ILE A 31 -9.17 4.51 18.74
C ILE A 31 -10.23 5.61 18.66
N THR A 32 -10.38 6.22 17.48
CA THR A 32 -11.25 7.39 17.31
C THR A 32 -12.71 7.03 17.03
N ASN A 33 -12.96 5.77 16.67
CA ASN A 33 -14.27 5.25 16.28
C ASN A 33 -14.91 6.05 15.13
N ARG A 34 -14.07 6.57 14.22
CA ARG A 34 -14.50 7.28 13.01
C ARG A 34 -14.38 6.37 11.81
N PRO A 35 -15.25 6.53 10.80
CA PRO A 35 -15.12 5.74 9.58
C PRO A 35 -13.80 6.03 8.87
N GLU A 36 -13.16 4.99 8.40
CA GLU A 36 -11.96 5.09 7.57
C GLU A 36 -12.30 4.78 6.11
N PRO A 37 -11.61 5.40 5.15
CA PRO A 37 -11.83 5.10 3.75
C PRO A 37 -11.32 3.70 3.40
N ASP A 38 -11.89 3.13 2.34
CA ASP A 38 -11.35 1.95 1.70
C ASP A 38 -10.52 2.41 0.49
N LEU A 39 -9.21 2.23 0.54
CA LEU A 39 -8.30 2.59 -0.53
C LEU A 39 -7.93 1.34 -1.31
N ILE A 40 -8.25 1.32 -2.60
CA ILE A 40 -8.14 0.13 -3.43
C ILE A 40 -7.24 0.42 -4.63
N VAL A 41 -6.24 -0.43 -4.82
CA VAL A 41 -5.34 -0.35 -5.98
C VAL A 41 -5.95 -1.12 -7.15
N VAL A 42 -6.13 -0.44 -8.28
CA VAL A 42 -6.76 -0.99 -9.48
C VAL A 42 -5.97 -0.67 -10.73
N ASP A 43 -6.30 -1.34 -11.83
CA ASP A 43 -5.72 -1.08 -13.14
C ASP A 43 -6.64 -0.27 -14.06
N ASP A 44 -7.81 0.11 -13.61
CA ASP A 44 -8.80 0.82 -14.41
C ASP A 44 -8.63 2.34 -14.25
N PRO A 45 -8.12 3.05 -15.29
CA PRO A 45 -7.94 4.51 -15.20
C PRO A 45 -9.26 5.27 -15.05
N GLU A 46 -10.36 4.71 -15.53
CA GLU A 46 -11.67 5.35 -15.40
C GLU A 46 -12.13 5.39 -13.95
N LEU A 47 -11.96 4.30 -13.22
CA LEU A 47 -12.25 4.26 -11.78
C LEU A 47 -11.41 5.28 -11.02
N ILE A 48 -10.14 5.40 -11.36
CA ILE A 48 -9.23 6.33 -10.67
C ILE A 48 -9.66 7.77 -10.94
N GLN A 49 -10.00 8.11 -12.17
CA GLN A 49 -10.39 9.47 -12.55
C GLN A 49 -11.74 9.88 -11.97
N THR A 50 -12.65 8.93 -11.79
CA THR A 50 -13.99 9.18 -11.28
C THR A 50 -14.09 9.05 -9.76
N THR A 51 -13.00 8.71 -9.09
CA THR A 51 -12.97 8.64 -7.63
C THR A 51 -13.37 10.00 -7.04
N PRO A 52 -14.38 10.04 -6.16
CA PRO A 52 -14.76 11.28 -5.52
C PRO A 52 -13.60 11.88 -4.72
N ALA A 53 -13.41 13.17 -4.87
CA ALA A 53 -12.43 13.89 -4.07
C ALA A 53 -13.11 14.43 -2.80
N GLY A 54 -12.43 14.33 -1.68
CA GLY A 54 -12.92 14.91 -0.44
C GLY A 54 -12.70 14.04 0.78
N VAL A 55 -12.84 14.66 1.93
CA VAL A 55 -12.51 14.05 3.22
C VAL A 55 -13.45 12.89 3.59
N PHE A 56 -14.62 12.86 3.00
CA PHE A 56 -15.67 11.88 3.35
C PHE A 56 -15.93 10.85 2.26
N ALA A 57 -15.06 10.77 1.25
CA ALA A 57 -15.19 9.74 0.22
C ALA A 57 -14.98 8.36 0.85
N PRO A 58 -15.98 7.43 0.76
CA PRO A 58 -15.88 6.13 1.43
C PRO A 58 -14.89 5.17 0.73
N VAL A 59 -14.69 5.35 -0.58
CA VAL A 59 -13.79 4.50 -1.38
C VAL A 59 -12.93 5.39 -2.25
N GLY A 60 -11.63 5.11 -2.28
CA GLY A 60 -10.68 5.77 -3.17
C GLY A 60 -9.94 4.74 -4.01
N TYR A 61 -9.92 4.96 -5.33
CA TYR A 61 -9.18 4.09 -6.23
C TYR A 61 -7.84 4.71 -6.58
N MET A 62 -6.80 3.90 -6.50
CA MET A 62 -5.41 4.30 -6.77
C MET A 62 -4.84 3.40 -7.86
N GLY A 63 -3.81 3.82 -8.50
CA GLY A 63 -3.18 2.96 -9.48
C GLY A 63 -1.95 3.59 -10.14
N LEU A 64 -1.51 2.94 -11.19
CA LEU A 64 -2.06 1.69 -11.76
C LEU A 64 -1.39 0.48 -11.09
N LYS A 65 -2.17 -0.50 -10.71
CA LYS A 65 -1.68 -1.68 -9.98
C LYS A 65 -0.55 -2.41 -10.72
N SER A 66 -0.73 -2.68 -12.00
CA SER A 66 0.29 -3.37 -12.79
C SER A 66 1.59 -2.58 -12.89
N VAL A 67 1.50 -1.25 -13.00
CA VAL A 67 2.66 -0.37 -13.04
C VAL A 67 3.36 -0.34 -11.70
N LEU A 68 2.60 -0.28 -10.61
CA LEU A 68 3.17 -0.31 -9.26
C LEU A 68 3.92 -1.62 -8.99
N LEU A 69 3.38 -2.74 -9.43
CA LEU A 69 4.06 -4.03 -9.30
C LEU A 69 5.34 -4.09 -10.13
N GLN A 70 5.34 -3.51 -11.34
CA GLN A 70 6.55 -3.40 -12.15
C GLN A 70 7.61 -2.53 -11.46
N TRP A 71 7.22 -1.41 -10.91
CA TRP A 71 8.14 -0.53 -10.18
C TRP A 71 8.70 -1.21 -8.94
N HIS A 72 7.87 -1.93 -8.22
CA HIS A 72 8.27 -2.69 -7.04
C HIS A 72 9.35 -3.74 -7.40
N ALA A 73 9.14 -4.48 -8.49
CA ALA A 73 10.10 -5.49 -8.94
C ALA A 73 11.40 -4.89 -9.48
N ALA A 74 11.31 -3.75 -10.19
CA ALA A 74 12.46 -3.09 -10.81
C ALA A 74 13.34 -2.33 -9.80
N ASP A 75 12.76 -1.89 -8.68
CA ASP A 75 13.45 -1.12 -7.66
C ASP A 75 13.16 -1.75 -6.28
N PRO A 76 13.87 -2.83 -5.93
CA PRO A 76 13.66 -3.51 -4.64
C PRO A 76 14.05 -2.64 -3.45
N PRO A 77 13.59 -2.98 -2.23
CA PRO A 77 13.95 -2.21 -1.04
C PRO A 77 15.45 -2.12 -0.83
N ASP A 78 15.92 -0.93 -0.55
CA ASP A 78 17.32 -0.68 -0.20
C ASP A 78 17.50 -0.38 1.30
N ALA A 79 18.75 -0.17 1.71
CA ALA A 79 19.07 0.09 3.12
C ALA A 79 18.43 1.39 3.63
N ASN A 80 18.31 2.41 2.79
CA ASN A 80 17.68 3.69 3.17
C ASN A 80 16.18 3.52 3.40
N GLU A 81 15.53 2.77 2.55
CA GLU A 81 14.09 2.49 2.71
C GLU A 81 13.83 1.65 3.96
N GLN A 82 14.67 0.65 4.22
CA GLN A 82 14.56 -0.16 5.44
C GLN A 82 14.77 0.67 6.69
N LEU A 83 15.76 1.56 6.69
CA LEU A 83 15.99 2.47 7.81
C LEU A 83 14.79 3.38 8.03
N ARG A 84 14.22 3.93 6.97
CA ARG A 84 13.02 4.77 7.08
C ARG A 84 11.83 3.98 7.66
N ASN A 85 11.68 2.72 7.26
CA ASN A 85 10.66 1.84 7.81
C ASN A 85 10.83 1.64 9.32
N ASP A 86 12.07 1.44 9.77
CA ASP A 86 12.40 1.32 11.20
C ASP A 86 12.08 2.60 11.97
N VAL A 87 12.43 3.76 11.40
CA VAL A 87 12.16 5.07 12.03
C VAL A 87 10.65 5.32 12.12
N VAL A 88 9.91 5.06 11.05
CA VAL A 88 8.45 5.20 11.06
C VAL A 88 7.83 4.27 12.12
N PHE A 89 8.32 3.04 12.21
CA PHE A 89 7.86 2.10 13.23
C PHE A 89 8.07 2.63 14.64
N SER A 90 9.21 3.28 14.89
CA SER A 90 9.50 3.84 16.22
C SER A 90 8.53 4.95 16.63
N TYR A 91 7.94 5.66 15.66
CA TYR A 91 6.97 6.74 15.92
C TYR A 91 5.52 6.30 15.85
N GLN A 92 5.18 5.40 14.92
CA GLN A 92 3.80 5.04 14.62
C GLN A 92 3.40 3.65 15.12
N GLY A 93 4.37 2.80 15.43
CA GLY A 93 4.08 1.44 15.88
C GLY A 93 3.68 0.46 14.78
N ASN A 94 3.73 0.87 13.52
CA ASN A 94 3.45 -0.02 12.39
C ASN A 94 4.56 0.06 11.34
N ARG A 95 4.69 -1.00 10.56
CA ARG A 95 5.72 -1.14 9.53
C ARG A 95 5.06 -1.40 8.20
N ASN A 96 5.73 -1.02 7.11
CA ASN A 96 5.30 -1.41 5.77
C ASN A 96 5.80 -2.84 5.49
N PRO A 97 4.91 -3.83 5.39
CA PRO A 97 5.32 -5.21 5.16
C PRO A 97 5.94 -5.44 3.79
N PHE A 98 5.66 -4.59 2.81
CA PHE A 98 6.22 -4.72 1.47
C PHE A 98 7.68 -4.27 1.39
N ILE A 99 8.18 -3.59 2.45
CA ILE A 99 9.60 -3.29 2.60
C ILE A 99 10.32 -4.48 3.29
N ASP A 100 9.73 -5.01 4.36
CA ASP A 100 10.29 -6.15 5.10
C ASP A 100 10.20 -7.45 4.30
N HIS A 101 9.10 -7.62 3.56
CA HIS A 101 8.78 -8.83 2.80
C HIS A 101 8.31 -8.43 1.39
N PRO A 102 9.23 -7.99 0.51
CA PRO A 102 8.85 -7.54 -0.83
C PRO A 102 8.14 -8.60 -1.66
N GLU A 103 8.40 -9.88 -1.40
CA GLU A 103 7.74 -10.99 -2.07
C GLU A 103 6.24 -11.05 -1.83
N TRP A 104 5.74 -10.43 -0.77
CA TRP A 104 4.31 -10.43 -0.46
C TRP A 104 3.48 -9.57 -1.41
N ALA A 105 4.09 -8.59 -2.08
CA ALA A 105 3.37 -7.77 -3.05
C ALA A 105 2.87 -8.62 -4.23
N GLU A 106 3.73 -9.43 -4.81
CA GLU A 106 3.33 -10.33 -5.90
C GLU A 106 2.33 -11.37 -5.41
N CYS A 107 2.51 -11.84 -4.19
CA CYS A 107 1.62 -12.80 -3.57
C CYS A 107 0.18 -12.29 -3.51
N LEU A 108 -0.01 -11.08 -3.01
CA LEU A 108 -1.33 -10.49 -2.82
C LEU A 108 -1.96 -9.99 -4.11
N TYR A 109 -1.17 -9.38 -4.98
CA TYR A 109 -1.71 -8.64 -6.13
C TYR A 109 -1.62 -9.42 -7.45
N ALA A 110 -0.68 -10.35 -7.56
CA ALA A 110 -0.52 -11.18 -8.76
C ALA A 110 -0.86 -12.65 -8.53
N CYS A 111 -1.16 -13.05 -7.29
CA CYS A 111 -1.52 -14.42 -6.90
C CYS A 111 -0.48 -15.45 -7.29
N THR A 112 0.80 -15.12 -7.19
CA THR A 112 1.91 -15.97 -7.65
C THR A 112 2.75 -16.55 -6.51
N CYS A 113 2.33 -16.40 -5.27
CA CYS A 113 3.13 -16.85 -4.14
C CYS A 113 2.84 -18.32 -3.79
N SER A 114 3.90 -19.01 -3.34
CA SER A 114 3.80 -20.35 -2.78
C SER A 114 3.51 -20.36 -1.27
N SER A 115 3.74 -19.24 -0.59
CA SER A 115 3.55 -19.08 0.86
C SER A 115 2.89 -17.73 1.12
N PRO A 116 1.55 -17.67 1.19
CA PRO A 116 0.87 -16.40 1.44
C PRO A 116 1.21 -15.86 2.83
N PRO A 117 1.22 -14.53 2.99
CA PRO A 117 1.43 -13.93 4.29
C PRO A 117 0.30 -14.29 5.27
N PRO A 118 0.57 -14.26 6.57
CA PRO A 118 -0.46 -14.49 7.58
C PRO A 118 -1.59 -13.48 7.46
N ALA A 119 -2.84 -13.95 7.60
CA ALA A 119 -4.02 -13.10 7.44
C ALA A 119 -4.07 -11.97 8.47
N GLU A 120 -3.56 -12.19 9.68
CA GLU A 120 -3.55 -11.18 10.74
C GLU A 120 -2.68 -9.96 10.42
N ILE A 121 -1.75 -10.05 9.47
CA ILE A 121 -0.93 -8.91 9.04
C ILE A 121 -1.77 -7.90 8.24
N PHE A 122 -2.76 -8.39 7.50
CA PHE A 122 -3.59 -7.56 6.61
C PHE A 122 -4.98 -7.28 7.17
N GLY A 123 -5.29 -7.80 8.36
CA GLY A 123 -6.49 -7.49 9.08
C GLY A 123 -6.25 -6.36 10.09
N ASN A 124 -6.62 -6.57 11.34
CA ASN A 124 -6.48 -5.57 12.40
C ASN A 124 -5.05 -5.35 12.88
N GLY A 125 -4.09 -6.14 12.41
CA GLY A 125 -2.70 -6.05 12.86
C GLY A 125 -1.99 -4.75 12.53
N PHE A 126 -2.52 -3.95 11.59
CA PHE A 126 -1.96 -2.66 11.22
C PHE A 126 -2.63 -1.48 11.92
N GLU A 127 -3.65 -1.71 12.72
CA GLU A 127 -4.47 -0.65 13.31
C GLU A 127 -4.07 -0.29 14.75
N ASP A 128 -3.05 -0.87 15.26
CA ASP A 128 -2.60 -0.65 16.65
C ASP A 128 -1.89 0.68 16.85
#